data_5d2885e6da0057217222094322c74707
#
_entry.id   5d2885e6da0057217222094322c74707
#
_cell.length_a   1.000
_cell.length_b   1.000
_cell.length_c   1.000
_cell.angle_alpha   90.00
_cell.angle_beta   90.00
_cell.angle_gamma   90.00
#
_symmetry.space_group_name_H-M   'P 1'
#
loop_
_entity.id
_entity.type
_entity.pdbx_description
1 polymer ?
#
loop_
_entity_poly.entity_id
_entity_poly.type
_entity_poly.pdbx_seq_one_letter_code
_entity_poly.pdbx_strand_id
1 'polypeptide(L)'
;IIDLYDGAYFIDDADRKNVKPENNAAAADPNWKYEKLSVGDIVYRDYDGHVHQEGVFAQLEWTKNKVNAFVSGSVSNTGYWRVDRFYYDEAHQRSETINFVGITAKAGVNYNVTDRSNLFLNVGYISRAPFFSGGAFLQSTTSHMTNPDAVNEKVFSVEGGYGLRTERFSMNLNAYYTLWMDKSDVRSKLMSNGDYARVNLTGIDARHAGVELDLRYKPARWVNITGMLSWGDWIWNSNAKGYYYDSQGQPMTAKMDGTVASGIMADDHAWIELQQKGVHVAGSAQTTAAVGADFFPFKGLRLSANFNLYANNYADFYLGSTAVANTTTTVNDPWKIPVGHQLDLSASYAFKIGKVNATIYG
;
A
#
# COMPACT_ATOMS: atom_id res chain seq x y z
N ILE A 1 -1.17 -14.34 -22.14
CA ILE A 1 -1.89 -15.62 -22.28
C ILE A 1 -0.85 -16.66 -22.64
N ILE A 2 -0.72 -17.67 -21.80
CA ILE A 2 0.20 -18.80 -22.03
C ILE A 2 -0.61 -19.83 -22.80
N ASP A 3 -0.13 -20.21 -23.97
CA ASP A 3 -0.70 -21.30 -24.72
C ASP A 3 -0.29 -22.62 -24.04
N LEU A 4 -1.17 -23.16 -23.21
CA LEU A 4 -0.94 -24.38 -22.44
C LEU A 4 -1.42 -25.66 -23.16
N TYR A 5 -2.14 -25.53 -24.29
CA TYR A 5 -2.86 -26.64 -24.94
C TYR A 5 -2.79 -26.56 -26.47
N ASP A 6 -1.61 -26.36 -27.04
CA ASP A 6 -1.41 -26.26 -28.50
C ASP A 6 -2.37 -25.28 -29.20
N GLY A 7 -2.58 -24.12 -28.62
CA GLY A 7 -3.47 -23.08 -29.16
C GLY A 7 -4.95 -23.30 -28.83
N ALA A 8 -5.30 -24.19 -27.93
CA ALA A 8 -6.66 -24.39 -27.52
C ALA A 8 -6.80 -24.27 -26.00
N TYR A 9 -7.59 -23.33 -25.54
CA TYR A 9 -8.03 -23.20 -24.14
C TYR A 9 -9.55 -23.23 -24.12
N PHE A 10 -10.12 -23.99 -23.19
CA PHE A 10 -11.57 -24.06 -23.00
C PHE A 10 -11.93 -23.29 -21.73
N ILE A 11 -13.03 -22.56 -21.77
CA ILE A 11 -13.58 -21.94 -20.56
C ILE A 11 -13.97 -23.05 -19.59
N ASP A 12 -13.43 -23.02 -18.37
CA ASP A 12 -13.68 -24.03 -17.36
C ASP A 12 -15.13 -23.96 -16.86
N ASP A 13 -15.72 -25.14 -16.63
CA ASP A 13 -17.00 -25.29 -15.94
C ASP A 13 -17.01 -24.58 -14.57
N ALA A 14 -15.88 -24.55 -13.86
CA ALA A 14 -15.77 -23.90 -12.57
C ALA A 14 -15.93 -22.39 -12.65
N ASP A 15 -15.40 -21.76 -13.68
CA ASP A 15 -15.51 -20.29 -13.86
C ASP A 15 -16.94 -19.85 -14.13
N ARG A 16 -17.73 -20.70 -14.77
CA ARG A 16 -19.14 -20.38 -15.08
C ARG A 16 -20.15 -20.86 -14.04
N LYS A 17 -19.89 -21.91 -13.27
CA LYS A 17 -20.74 -22.34 -12.15
C LYS A 17 -20.93 -21.26 -11.09
N ASN A 18 -19.96 -20.36 -11.03
CA ASN A 18 -19.94 -19.28 -10.06
C ASN A 18 -20.67 -18.03 -10.52
N VAL A 19 -21.17 -17.97 -11.73
CA VAL A 19 -21.89 -16.83 -12.26
C VAL A 19 -23.39 -17.03 -12.12
N LYS A 20 -24.09 -16.02 -11.60
CA LYS A 20 -25.55 -16.06 -11.57
C LYS A 20 -26.06 -16.08 -13.00
N PRO A 21 -26.87 -17.10 -13.42
CA PRO A 21 -27.34 -17.23 -14.79
C PRO A 21 -28.03 -15.97 -15.31
N GLU A 22 -28.77 -15.28 -14.45
CA GLU A 22 -29.48 -14.06 -14.75
C GLU A 22 -28.58 -12.85 -15.06
N ASN A 23 -27.31 -12.91 -14.68
CA ASN A 23 -26.35 -11.81 -14.81
C ASN A 23 -25.29 -12.06 -15.87
N ASN A 24 -25.35 -13.15 -16.61
CA ASN A 24 -24.32 -13.52 -17.57
C ASN A 24 -24.91 -13.97 -18.89
N ALA A 25 -24.70 -13.19 -19.95
CA ALA A 25 -25.13 -13.53 -21.30
C ALA A 25 -24.57 -14.88 -21.78
N ALA A 26 -23.32 -15.19 -21.42
CA ALA A 26 -22.71 -16.46 -21.77
C ALA A 26 -23.32 -17.64 -21.03
N ALA A 27 -23.90 -17.48 -19.85
CA ALA A 27 -24.61 -18.54 -19.13
C ALA A 27 -25.90 -18.98 -19.83
N ALA A 28 -26.44 -18.15 -20.72
CA ALA A 28 -27.59 -18.51 -21.56
C ALA A 28 -27.21 -19.39 -22.77
N ASP A 29 -25.94 -19.49 -23.12
CA ASP A 29 -25.46 -20.35 -24.20
C ASP A 29 -25.17 -21.75 -23.68
N PRO A 30 -25.94 -22.80 -24.10
CA PRO A 30 -25.71 -24.16 -23.62
C PRO A 30 -24.40 -24.78 -24.13
N ASN A 31 -23.75 -24.20 -25.13
CA ASN A 31 -22.53 -24.72 -25.74
C ASN A 31 -21.25 -24.05 -25.24
N TRP A 32 -21.37 -23.07 -24.40
CA TRP A 32 -20.23 -22.27 -23.93
C TRP A 32 -19.03 -23.08 -23.41
N LYS A 33 -19.26 -24.17 -22.74
CA LYS A 33 -18.21 -25.04 -22.17
C LYS A 33 -17.37 -25.77 -23.20
N TYR A 34 -17.80 -25.75 -24.47
CA TYR A 34 -17.10 -26.35 -25.60
C TYR A 34 -16.46 -25.30 -26.51
N GLU A 35 -16.55 -24.05 -26.14
CA GLU A 35 -15.96 -22.96 -26.92
C GLU A 35 -14.44 -23.09 -26.90
N LYS A 36 -13.85 -23.18 -28.08
CA LYS A 36 -12.41 -23.21 -28.25
C LYS A 36 -11.89 -21.79 -28.40
N LEU A 37 -11.04 -21.37 -27.47
CA LEU A 37 -10.45 -20.05 -27.46
C LEU A 37 -9.10 -20.03 -28.18
N SER A 38 -8.81 -18.92 -28.82
CA SER A 38 -7.55 -18.60 -29.49
C SER A 38 -6.75 -17.58 -28.69
N VAL A 39 -5.48 -17.37 -29.05
CA VAL A 39 -4.65 -16.34 -28.47
C VAL A 39 -5.29 -14.96 -28.75
N GLY A 40 -5.59 -14.21 -27.67
CA GLY A 40 -6.28 -12.92 -27.74
C GLY A 40 -7.73 -12.97 -27.25
N ASP A 41 -8.33 -14.15 -27.17
CA ASP A 41 -9.68 -14.31 -26.62
C ASP A 41 -9.69 -14.18 -25.09
N ILE A 42 -10.85 -13.75 -24.56
CA ILE A 42 -11.02 -13.54 -23.13
C ILE A 42 -11.33 -14.88 -22.46
N VAL A 43 -10.48 -15.25 -21.51
CA VAL A 43 -10.55 -16.57 -20.84
C VAL A 43 -11.52 -16.55 -19.67
N TYR A 44 -11.41 -15.57 -18.75
CA TYR A 44 -12.21 -15.55 -17.52
C TYR A 44 -12.49 -14.17 -16.93
N ARG A 45 -11.90 -13.11 -17.47
CA ARG A 45 -12.08 -11.73 -17.00
C ARG A 45 -12.04 -10.73 -18.14
N ASP A 46 -13.03 -9.88 -18.17
CA ASP A 46 -13.05 -8.67 -19.00
C ASP A 46 -13.81 -7.59 -18.23
N TYR A 47 -13.08 -6.86 -17.38
CA TYR A 47 -13.69 -5.78 -16.63
C TYR A 47 -12.78 -4.57 -16.51
N ASP A 48 -13.40 -3.40 -16.41
CA ASP A 48 -12.78 -2.12 -16.12
C ASP A 48 -13.23 -1.61 -14.76
N GLY A 49 -12.27 -1.12 -13.95
CA GLY A 49 -12.56 -0.32 -12.79
C GLY A 49 -12.48 1.16 -13.12
N HIS A 50 -13.55 1.87 -12.91
CA HIS A 50 -13.63 3.31 -13.17
C HIS A 50 -13.53 4.10 -11.87
N VAL A 51 -12.74 5.17 -11.91
CA VAL A 51 -12.57 6.12 -10.82
C VAL A 51 -12.87 7.51 -11.34
N HIS A 52 -13.86 8.17 -10.75
CA HIS A 52 -14.11 9.58 -10.96
C HIS A 52 -13.75 10.34 -9.69
N GLN A 53 -12.88 11.32 -9.81
CA GLN A 53 -12.44 12.11 -8.66
C GLN A 53 -12.57 13.59 -8.96
N GLU A 54 -13.22 14.30 -8.06
CA GLU A 54 -13.41 15.74 -8.11
C GLU A 54 -13.17 16.34 -6.72
N GLY A 55 -12.77 17.60 -6.68
CA GLY A 55 -12.53 18.25 -5.41
C GLY A 55 -12.15 19.72 -5.55
N VAL A 56 -12.18 20.38 -4.40
CA VAL A 56 -11.73 21.76 -4.25
C VAL A 56 -10.72 21.86 -3.13
N PHE A 57 -9.75 22.72 -3.27
CA PHE A 57 -8.76 22.98 -2.24
C PHE A 57 -8.49 24.47 -2.09
N ALA A 58 -8.05 24.86 -0.89
CA ALA A 58 -7.54 26.20 -0.59
C ALA A 58 -6.30 26.10 0.27
N GLN A 59 -5.37 27.03 0.06
CA GLN A 59 -4.16 27.17 0.85
C GLN A 59 -3.87 28.63 1.11
N LEU A 60 -3.50 28.94 2.35
CA LEU A 60 -3.02 30.25 2.78
C LEU A 60 -1.60 30.10 3.29
N GLU A 61 -0.73 30.99 2.84
CA GLU A 61 0.65 31.10 3.29
C GLU A 61 0.88 32.47 3.90
N TRP A 62 1.61 32.48 4.99
CA TRP A 62 1.95 33.69 5.70
C TRP A 62 3.43 33.68 6.05
N THR A 63 4.10 34.78 5.71
CA THR A 63 5.53 34.97 5.99
C THR A 63 5.72 36.30 6.67
N LYS A 64 6.34 36.29 7.84
CA LYS A 64 6.72 37.51 8.58
C LYS A 64 8.02 37.27 9.34
N ASN A 65 9.02 38.10 9.06
CA ASN A 65 10.33 38.02 9.70
C ASN A 65 10.93 36.59 9.58
N LYS A 66 11.07 35.92 10.70
CA LYS A 66 11.66 34.57 10.84
C LYS A 66 10.63 33.43 10.76
N VAL A 67 9.36 33.75 10.61
CA VAL A 67 8.27 32.78 10.64
C VAL A 67 7.65 32.65 9.26
N ASN A 68 7.52 31.40 8.79
CA ASN A 68 6.69 31.02 7.66
C ASN A 68 5.65 30.01 8.15
N ALA A 69 4.41 30.22 7.82
CA ALA A 69 3.33 29.32 8.19
C ALA A 69 2.39 29.10 7.02
N PHE A 70 1.75 27.94 6.98
CA PHE A 70 0.70 27.65 6.04
C PHE A 70 -0.46 26.93 6.71
N VAL A 71 -1.63 27.07 6.12
CA VAL A 71 -2.79 26.21 6.36
C VAL A 71 -3.41 25.85 5.02
N SER A 72 -3.80 24.62 4.85
CA SER A 72 -4.48 24.15 3.65
C SER A 72 -5.61 23.20 4.01
N GLY A 73 -6.64 23.18 3.17
CA GLY A 73 -7.77 22.28 3.28
C GLY A 73 -8.29 21.89 1.92
N SER A 74 -8.85 20.70 1.82
CA SER A 74 -9.56 20.24 0.64
C SER A 74 -10.76 19.37 1.00
N VAL A 75 -11.75 19.37 0.12
CA VAL A 75 -12.87 18.44 0.11
C VAL A 75 -12.90 17.81 -1.26
N SER A 76 -13.04 16.50 -1.32
CA SER A 76 -13.08 15.75 -2.57
C SER A 76 -14.20 14.70 -2.53
N ASN A 77 -14.68 14.31 -3.70
CA ASN A 77 -15.53 13.13 -3.85
C ASN A 77 -14.82 12.15 -4.79
N THR A 78 -14.82 10.88 -4.41
CA THR A 78 -14.31 9.79 -5.25
C THR A 78 -15.45 8.83 -5.53
N GLY A 79 -15.87 8.76 -6.79
CA GLY A 79 -16.87 7.82 -7.28
C GLY A 79 -16.22 6.62 -7.92
N TYR A 80 -16.65 5.44 -7.53
CA TYR A 80 -16.19 4.17 -8.08
C TYR A 80 -17.34 3.43 -8.77
N TRP A 81 -17.11 2.88 -9.95
CA TRP A 81 -17.98 1.90 -10.57
C TRP A 81 -17.17 0.90 -11.39
N ARG A 82 -17.77 -0.26 -11.62
CA ARG A 82 -17.19 -1.36 -12.37
C ARG A 82 -18.00 -1.62 -13.62
N VAL A 83 -17.33 -1.94 -14.71
CA VAL A 83 -17.96 -2.46 -15.93
C VAL A 83 -17.36 -3.83 -16.18
N ASP A 84 -18.18 -4.87 -16.18
CA ASP A 84 -17.74 -6.25 -16.37
C ASP A 84 -18.52 -6.84 -17.56
N ARG A 85 -17.82 -7.18 -18.63
CA ARG A 85 -18.38 -7.68 -19.88
C ARG A 85 -18.35 -9.20 -20.00
N PHE A 86 -17.66 -9.86 -19.05
CA PHE A 86 -17.53 -11.31 -19.10
C PHE A 86 -18.61 -12.03 -18.27
N TYR A 87 -18.87 -11.53 -17.06
CA TYR A 87 -19.78 -12.19 -16.12
C TYR A 87 -21.20 -11.62 -16.13
N TYR A 88 -21.41 -10.50 -16.83
CA TYR A 88 -22.71 -9.83 -16.88
C TYR A 88 -23.17 -9.63 -18.32
N ASP A 89 -24.47 -9.76 -18.56
CA ASP A 89 -25.09 -9.36 -19.81
C ASP A 89 -25.01 -7.84 -20.02
N GLU A 90 -25.30 -7.37 -21.23
CA GLU A 90 -25.14 -5.97 -21.63
C GLU A 90 -25.93 -5.01 -20.71
N ALA A 91 -27.09 -5.42 -20.21
CA ALA A 91 -27.92 -4.60 -19.34
C ALA A 91 -27.36 -4.45 -17.91
N HIS A 92 -26.54 -5.40 -17.45
CA HIS A 92 -26.04 -5.46 -16.08
C HIS A 92 -24.52 -5.26 -15.98
N GLN A 93 -23.82 -4.98 -17.08
CA GLN A 93 -22.36 -4.84 -17.09
C GLN A 93 -21.84 -3.75 -16.17
N ARG A 94 -22.61 -2.68 -15.98
CA ARG A 94 -22.21 -1.54 -15.17
C ARG A 94 -22.79 -1.64 -13.76
N SER A 95 -21.93 -1.60 -12.75
CA SER A 95 -22.35 -1.51 -11.35
C SER A 95 -22.94 -0.14 -11.00
N GLU A 96 -23.59 -0.05 -9.87
CA GLU A 96 -23.88 1.25 -9.24
C GLU A 96 -22.58 2.02 -8.97
N THR A 97 -22.70 3.35 -8.89
CA THR A 97 -21.60 4.22 -8.51
C THR A 97 -21.58 4.41 -7.00
N ILE A 98 -20.48 4.09 -6.35
CA ILE A 98 -20.28 4.29 -4.92
C ILE A 98 -19.44 5.54 -4.73
N ASN A 99 -19.87 6.44 -3.85
CA ASN A 99 -19.22 7.72 -3.62
C ASN A 99 -18.65 7.81 -2.21
N PHE A 100 -17.43 8.35 -2.10
CA PHE A 100 -16.72 8.59 -0.84
C PHE A 100 -16.28 10.05 -0.78
N VAL A 101 -16.76 10.78 0.21
CA VAL A 101 -16.33 12.16 0.45
C VAL A 101 -15.07 12.16 1.30
N GLY A 102 -14.00 12.70 0.75
CA GLY A 102 -12.70 12.85 1.41
C GLY A 102 -12.46 14.28 1.89
N ILE A 103 -11.71 14.41 2.99
CA ILE A 103 -11.33 15.70 3.57
C ILE A 103 -9.83 15.68 3.85
N THR A 104 -9.14 16.78 3.53
CA THR A 104 -7.76 17.00 3.94
C THR A 104 -7.64 18.32 4.68
N ALA A 105 -6.92 18.31 5.79
CA ALA A 105 -6.54 19.53 6.51
C ALA A 105 -5.06 19.43 6.89
N LYS A 106 -4.26 20.44 6.56
CA LYS A 106 -2.84 20.51 6.87
C LYS A 106 -2.47 21.89 7.37
N ALA A 107 -1.57 21.95 8.33
CA ALA A 107 -0.97 23.19 8.79
C ALA A 107 0.50 22.97 9.12
N GLY A 108 1.31 24.00 8.94
CA GLY A 108 2.72 23.93 9.28
C GLY A 108 3.28 25.29 9.61
N VAL A 109 4.32 25.28 10.41
CA VAL A 109 5.10 26.46 10.78
C VAL A 109 6.58 26.15 10.69
N ASN A 110 7.33 27.07 10.11
CA ASN A 110 8.78 27.07 10.12
C ASN A 110 9.28 28.34 10.78
N TYR A 111 10.20 28.20 11.72
CA TYR A 111 10.88 29.28 12.40
C TYR A 111 12.37 29.29 12.09
N ASN A 112 12.84 30.29 11.39
CA ASN A 112 14.26 30.51 11.11
C ASN A 112 14.95 31.04 12.36
N VAL A 113 15.55 30.15 13.16
CA VAL A 113 16.29 30.50 14.38
C VAL A 113 17.44 31.46 14.05
N THR A 114 18.17 31.08 13.01
CA THR A 114 19.24 31.88 12.40
C THR A 114 19.12 31.84 10.88
N ASP A 115 19.97 32.56 10.15
CA ASP A 115 20.07 32.45 8.68
C ASP A 115 20.51 31.05 8.18
N ARG A 116 20.95 30.20 9.10
CA ARG A 116 21.51 28.87 8.79
C ARG A 116 20.76 27.73 9.45
N SER A 117 19.80 28.00 10.30
CA SER A 117 19.07 26.97 11.03
C SER A 117 17.60 27.33 11.22
N ASN A 118 16.78 26.29 11.17
CA ASN A 118 15.34 26.40 11.33
C ASN A 118 14.77 25.25 12.17
N LEU A 119 13.64 25.52 12.77
CA LEU A 119 12.75 24.54 13.38
C LEU A 119 11.46 24.50 12.59
N PHE A 120 10.87 23.34 12.40
CA PHE A 120 9.56 23.23 11.80
C PHE A 120 8.65 22.28 12.56
N LEU A 121 7.36 22.48 12.40
CA LEU A 121 6.30 21.61 12.88
C LEU A 121 5.22 21.56 11.82
N ASN A 122 4.82 20.36 11.44
CA ASN A 122 3.71 20.08 10.52
C ASN A 122 2.68 19.19 11.21
N VAL A 123 1.41 19.43 10.92
CA VAL A 123 0.31 18.56 11.31
C VAL A 123 -0.60 18.35 10.10
N GLY A 124 -1.08 17.13 9.93
CA GLY A 124 -1.96 16.78 8.83
C GLY A 124 -3.01 15.76 9.22
N TYR A 125 -4.20 15.95 8.66
CA TYR A 125 -5.28 14.96 8.68
C TYR A 125 -5.77 14.76 7.26
N ILE A 126 -5.88 13.49 6.85
CA ILE A 126 -6.35 13.09 5.53
C ILE A 126 -7.41 12.02 5.73
N SER A 127 -8.59 12.22 5.14
CA SER A 127 -9.60 11.17 4.96
C SER A 127 -9.77 10.95 3.46
N ARG A 128 -9.55 9.73 3.01
CA ARG A 128 -9.60 9.36 1.59
C ARG A 128 -10.46 8.13 1.36
N ALA A 129 -10.99 8.00 0.15
CA ALA A 129 -11.69 6.79 -0.26
C ALA A 129 -10.84 5.54 -0.03
N PRO A 130 -11.44 4.41 0.38
CA PRO A 130 -10.74 3.14 0.47
C PRO A 130 -10.28 2.66 -0.91
N PHE A 131 -9.49 1.60 -0.96
CA PHE A 131 -9.12 0.99 -2.25
C PHE A 131 -10.35 0.49 -3.01
N PHE A 132 -10.25 0.48 -4.34
CA PHE A 132 -11.32 0.03 -5.22
C PHE A 132 -11.72 -1.43 -4.91
N SER A 133 -10.76 -2.36 -4.93
CA SER A 133 -10.97 -3.77 -4.59
C SER A 133 -10.59 -4.06 -3.15
N GLY A 134 -11.47 -4.73 -2.42
CA GLY A 134 -11.28 -5.07 -1.00
C GLY A 134 -11.60 -3.91 -0.04
N GLY A 135 -11.73 -2.70 -0.56
CA GLY A 135 -12.18 -1.53 0.19
C GLY A 135 -13.60 -1.14 -0.18
N ALA A 136 -13.81 -0.57 -1.36
CA ALA A 136 -15.13 -0.14 -1.84
C ALA A 136 -15.97 -1.31 -2.38
N PHE A 137 -15.38 -2.13 -3.23
CA PHE A 137 -15.97 -3.40 -3.66
C PHE A 137 -15.34 -4.56 -2.92
N LEU A 138 -16.14 -5.59 -2.63
CA LEU A 138 -15.60 -6.87 -2.17
C LEU A 138 -14.62 -7.41 -3.23
N GLN A 139 -13.53 -7.99 -2.77
CA GLN A 139 -12.61 -8.63 -3.69
C GLN A 139 -13.20 -9.92 -4.22
N SER A 140 -13.83 -9.83 -5.34
CA SER A 140 -14.41 -10.93 -6.09
C SER A 140 -14.02 -10.81 -7.54
N THR A 141 -13.95 -11.92 -8.25
CA THR A 141 -13.68 -11.93 -9.69
C THR A 141 -14.94 -11.69 -10.52
N THR A 142 -16.10 -11.91 -9.92
CA THR A 142 -17.34 -12.11 -10.69
C THR A 142 -18.50 -11.22 -10.23
N SER A 143 -18.30 -10.32 -9.27
CA SER A 143 -19.39 -9.63 -8.61
C SER A 143 -19.20 -8.12 -8.56
N HIS A 144 -20.29 -7.40 -8.76
CA HIS A 144 -20.41 -5.96 -8.51
C HIS A 144 -20.72 -5.64 -7.03
N MET A 145 -20.64 -6.61 -6.14
CA MET A 145 -20.99 -6.42 -4.75
C MET A 145 -20.08 -5.42 -4.05
N THR A 146 -20.70 -4.47 -3.40
CA THR A 146 -20.02 -3.47 -2.59
C THR A 146 -19.65 -4.07 -1.24
N ASN A 147 -18.55 -3.56 -0.65
CA ASN A 147 -18.23 -3.89 0.72
C ASN A 147 -19.16 -3.11 1.67
N PRO A 148 -20.02 -3.79 2.47
CA PRO A 148 -20.93 -3.09 3.38
C PRO A 148 -20.20 -2.33 4.50
N ASP A 149 -18.96 -2.73 4.80
CA ASP A 149 -18.13 -2.11 5.83
C ASP A 149 -17.13 -1.09 5.24
N ALA A 150 -17.34 -0.66 3.98
CA ALA A 150 -16.47 0.30 3.31
C ALA A 150 -16.51 1.66 4.00
N VAL A 151 -15.37 2.10 4.48
CA VAL A 151 -15.19 3.42 5.11
C VAL A 151 -13.93 4.09 4.56
N ASN A 152 -13.89 5.40 4.65
CA ASN A 152 -12.68 6.14 4.32
C ASN A 152 -11.51 5.73 5.22
N GLU A 153 -10.36 5.53 4.61
CA GLU A 153 -9.10 5.47 5.34
C GLU A 153 -8.72 6.86 5.84
N LYS A 154 -8.18 6.94 7.04
CA LYS A 154 -7.80 8.21 7.68
C LYS A 154 -6.34 8.17 8.10
N VAL A 155 -5.64 9.26 7.87
CA VAL A 155 -4.25 9.43 8.29
C VAL A 155 -4.15 10.73 9.09
N PHE A 156 -3.70 10.61 10.32
CA PHE A 156 -3.29 11.74 11.14
C PHE A 156 -1.78 11.69 11.32
N SER A 157 -1.09 12.80 11.07
CA SER A 157 0.37 12.87 11.22
C SER A 157 0.80 14.16 11.86
N VAL A 158 1.78 14.05 12.73
CA VAL A 158 2.54 15.17 13.30
C VAL A 158 4.01 14.92 13.03
N GLU A 159 4.70 15.94 12.55
CA GLU A 159 6.11 15.91 12.22
C GLU A 159 6.78 17.20 12.69
N GLY A 160 7.92 17.07 13.35
CA GLY A 160 8.71 18.22 13.75
C GLY A 160 10.20 17.98 13.56
N GLY A 161 10.93 19.02 13.24
CA GLY A 161 12.34 18.85 12.95
C GLY A 161 13.19 20.09 13.05
N TYR A 162 14.47 19.88 12.90
CA TYR A 162 15.51 20.90 12.93
C TYR A 162 16.41 20.79 11.72
N GLY A 163 16.56 21.88 10.99
CA GLY A 163 17.47 22.02 9.87
C GLY A 163 18.67 22.91 10.22
N LEU A 164 19.86 22.48 9.81
CA LEU A 164 21.08 23.30 9.88
C LEU A 164 21.81 23.23 8.54
N ARG A 165 22.16 24.39 7.99
CA ARG A 165 22.88 24.49 6.72
C ARG A 165 23.99 25.52 6.78
N THR A 166 25.22 25.04 6.70
CA THR A 166 26.43 25.87 6.57
C THR A 166 27.09 25.60 5.22
N GLU A 167 28.19 26.27 4.92
CA GLU A 167 28.95 26.04 3.68
C GLU A 167 29.49 24.60 3.57
N ARG A 168 29.85 23.99 4.70
CA ARG A 168 30.51 22.70 4.75
C ARG A 168 29.68 21.59 5.39
N PHE A 169 28.66 21.93 6.12
CA PHE A 169 27.84 21.00 6.87
C PHE A 169 26.36 21.30 6.69
N SER A 170 25.58 20.28 6.40
CA SER A 170 24.12 20.35 6.50
C SER A 170 23.57 19.12 7.23
N MET A 171 22.51 19.35 7.99
CA MET A 171 21.83 18.35 8.78
C MET A 171 20.33 18.64 8.76
N ASN A 172 19.53 17.60 8.55
CA ASN A 172 18.10 17.60 8.86
C ASN A 172 17.82 16.51 9.87
N LEU A 173 17.26 16.87 10.99
CA LEU A 173 16.75 15.96 11.99
C LEU A 173 15.24 16.08 12.01
N ASN A 174 14.53 14.99 11.89
CA ASN A 174 13.09 14.92 11.85
C ASN A 174 12.58 13.85 12.80
N ALA A 175 11.45 14.11 13.47
CA ALA A 175 10.72 13.14 14.26
C ALA A 175 9.26 13.17 13.83
N TYR A 176 8.65 12.01 13.68
CA TYR A 176 7.27 11.89 13.21
C TYR A 176 6.46 10.91 14.07
N TYR A 177 5.16 11.16 14.09
CA TYR A 177 4.16 10.26 14.64
C TYR A 177 2.94 10.27 13.72
N THR A 178 2.61 9.10 13.17
CA THR A 178 1.51 8.94 12.23
C THR A 178 0.59 7.82 12.69
N LEU A 179 -0.70 8.11 12.72
CA LEU A 179 -1.77 7.12 12.88
C LEU A 179 -2.47 6.93 11.53
N TRP A 180 -2.47 5.70 11.05
CA TRP A 180 -3.27 5.29 9.91
C TRP A 180 -4.45 4.48 10.44
N MET A 181 -5.66 4.93 10.18
CA MET A 181 -6.89 4.39 10.76
C MET A 181 -7.83 3.91 9.67
N ASP A 182 -8.64 2.93 10.03
CA ASP A 182 -9.69 2.37 9.18
C ASP A 182 -9.17 1.81 7.83
N LYS A 183 -7.95 1.31 7.81
CA LYS A 183 -7.41 0.62 6.64
C LYS A 183 -8.21 -0.67 6.40
N SER A 184 -8.53 -0.96 5.15
CA SER A 184 -9.06 -2.24 4.72
C SER A 184 -7.96 -3.11 4.10
N ASP A 185 -8.09 -4.42 4.26
CA ASP A 185 -7.22 -5.43 3.67
C ASP A 185 -8.02 -6.66 3.27
N VAL A 186 -7.50 -7.44 2.35
CA VAL A 186 -8.13 -8.69 1.92
C VAL A 186 -7.15 -9.83 2.03
N ARG A 187 -7.57 -10.89 2.70
CA ARG A 187 -6.81 -12.13 2.81
C ARG A 187 -7.55 -13.26 2.11
N SER A 188 -6.79 -14.15 1.50
CA SER A 188 -7.33 -15.39 0.94
C SER A 188 -7.14 -16.51 1.95
N LYS A 189 -8.15 -17.37 2.08
CA LYS A 189 -8.09 -18.57 2.90
C LYS A 189 -8.47 -19.78 2.04
N LEU A 190 -7.64 -20.81 2.04
CA LEU A 190 -8.00 -22.10 1.47
C LEU A 190 -8.93 -22.83 2.45
N MET A 191 -10.13 -23.15 2.00
CA MET A 191 -11.15 -23.84 2.78
C MET A 191 -10.92 -25.35 2.74
N SER A 192 -11.54 -26.10 3.67
CA SER A 192 -11.43 -27.55 3.76
C SER A 192 -11.97 -28.30 2.55
N ASN A 193 -12.88 -27.69 1.80
CA ASN A 193 -13.41 -28.22 0.54
C ASN A 193 -12.53 -27.98 -0.69
N GLY A 194 -11.39 -27.29 -0.53
CA GLY A 194 -10.47 -26.94 -1.60
C GLY A 194 -10.73 -25.58 -2.26
N ASP A 195 -11.83 -24.91 -1.94
CA ASP A 195 -12.14 -23.57 -2.46
C ASP A 195 -11.41 -22.48 -1.70
N TYR A 196 -11.32 -21.30 -2.30
CA TYR A 196 -10.77 -20.11 -1.65
C TYR A 196 -11.88 -19.18 -1.19
N ALA A 197 -11.90 -18.90 0.11
CA ALA A 197 -12.66 -17.78 0.67
C ALA A 197 -11.84 -16.48 0.61
N ARG A 198 -12.53 -15.36 0.51
CA ARG A 198 -11.97 -14.01 0.66
C ARG A 198 -12.40 -13.46 2.03
N VAL A 199 -11.43 -13.04 2.81
CA VAL A 199 -11.66 -12.40 4.10
C VAL A 199 -11.43 -10.92 3.92
N ASN A 200 -12.49 -10.12 3.98
CA ASN A 200 -12.38 -8.66 3.92
C ASN A 200 -12.25 -8.15 5.36
N LEU A 201 -11.06 -7.66 5.68
CA LEU A 201 -10.71 -7.08 6.97
C LEU A 201 -10.92 -5.57 6.93
N THR A 202 -11.52 -5.01 7.95
CA THR A 202 -11.77 -3.57 8.10
C THR A 202 -11.36 -3.06 9.48
N GLY A 203 -11.27 -1.73 9.64
CA GLY A 203 -10.93 -1.13 10.92
C GLY A 203 -9.51 -1.39 11.36
N ILE A 204 -8.59 -1.58 10.42
CA ILE A 204 -7.19 -1.82 10.73
C ILE A 204 -6.48 -0.48 10.95
N ASP A 205 -5.96 -0.30 12.16
CA ASP A 205 -5.15 0.87 12.50
C ASP A 205 -3.68 0.49 12.60
N ALA A 206 -2.82 1.40 12.14
CA ALA A 206 -1.37 1.29 12.30
C ALA A 206 -0.79 2.58 12.90
N ARG A 207 0.21 2.43 13.75
CA ARG A 207 1.01 3.51 14.29
C ARG A 207 2.41 3.44 13.69
N HIS A 208 2.87 4.58 13.16
CA HIS A 208 4.24 4.74 12.68
C HIS A 208 4.87 5.90 13.44
N ALA A 209 5.89 5.62 14.22
CA ALA A 209 6.67 6.64 14.91
C ALA A 209 8.15 6.45 14.59
N GLY A 210 8.90 7.54 14.51
CA GLY A 210 10.30 7.42 14.20
C GLY A 210 11.06 8.73 14.18
N VAL A 211 12.36 8.58 13.98
CA VAL A 211 13.32 9.69 13.86
C VAL A 211 14.16 9.47 12.60
N GLU A 212 14.38 10.54 11.85
CA GLU A 212 15.17 10.55 10.63
C GLU A 212 16.26 11.60 10.74
N LEU A 213 17.44 11.26 10.27
CA LEU A 213 18.61 12.11 10.25
C LEU A 213 19.29 12.04 8.90
N ASP A 214 19.42 13.19 8.23
CA ASP A 214 20.24 13.36 7.03
C ASP A 214 21.41 14.25 7.31
N LEU A 215 22.59 13.84 6.88
CA LEU A 215 23.85 14.56 7.07
C LEU A 215 24.58 14.72 5.74
N ARG A 216 25.17 15.87 5.54
CA ARG A 216 26.19 16.10 4.50
C ARG A 216 27.33 16.93 5.09
N TYR A 217 28.55 16.43 4.89
CA TYR A 217 29.75 17.10 5.36
C TYR A 217 30.82 17.18 4.28
N LYS A 218 31.34 18.38 4.06
CA LYS A 218 32.42 18.71 3.10
C LYS A 218 33.62 19.21 3.86
N PRO A 219 34.42 18.35 4.50
CA PRO A 219 35.60 18.78 5.26
C PRO A 219 36.66 19.46 4.38
N ALA A 220 36.77 19.03 3.13
CA ALA A 220 37.69 19.59 2.16
C ALA A 220 37.08 19.60 0.74
N ARG A 221 37.71 20.28 -0.21
CA ARG A 221 37.26 20.35 -1.61
C ARG A 221 37.29 19.00 -2.34
N TRP A 222 38.08 18.06 -1.84
CA TRP A 222 38.31 16.76 -2.46
C TRP A 222 37.55 15.63 -1.81
N VAL A 223 36.69 15.91 -0.80
CA VAL A 223 35.84 14.89 -0.15
C VAL A 223 34.48 15.43 0.24
N ASN A 224 33.42 14.65 -0.04
CA ASN A 224 32.09 14.80 0.50
C ASN A 224 31.76 13.54 1.28
N ILE A 225 31.12 13.70 2.43
CA ILE A 225 30.58 12.61 3.24
C ILE A 225 29.10 12.83 3.38
N THR A 226 28.31 11.77 3.21
CA THR A 226 26.87 11.77 3.44
C THR A 226 26.53 10.70 4.46
N GLY A 227 25.52 10.95 5.25
CA GLY A 227 24.98 10.00 6.21
C GLY A 227 23.48 10.10 6.27
N MET A 228 22.81 8.98 6.42
CA MET A 228 21.38 8.89 6.64
C MET A 228 21.09 7.83 7.71
N LEU A 229 20.16 8.14 8.60
CA LEU A 229 19.60 7.20 9.54
C LEU A 229 18.10 7.43 9.60
N SER A 230 17.31 6.38 9.39
CA SER A 230 15.89 6.35 9.70
C SER A 230 15.66 5.22 10.71
N TRP A 231 15.13 5.56 11.86
CA TRP A 231 14.75 4.59 12.89
C TRP A 231 13.26 4.73 13.16
N GLY A 232 12.50 3.67 12.94
CA GLY A 232 11.08 3.61 13.12
C GLY A 232 10.66 2.50 14.07
N ASP A 233 9.48 2.69 14.65
CA ASP A 233 8.70 1.71 15.40
C ASP A 233 7.29 1.71 14.84
N TRP A 234 6.99 0.74 13.96
CA TRP A 234 5.74 0.64 13.22
C TRP A 234 5.01 -0.61 13.64
N ILE A 235 3.86 -0.43 14.24
CA ILE A 235 3.03 -1.52 14.77
C ILE A 235 1.57 -1.36 14.37
N TRP A 236 0.87 -2.47 14.30
CA TRP A 236 -0.59 -2.47 14.24
C TRP A 236 -1.14 -1.95 15.57
N ASN A 237 -2.06 -1.00 15.51
CA ASN A 237 -2.59 -0.30 16.69
C ASN A 237 -4.00 -0.78 17.08
N SER A 238 -4.62 -1.61 16.26
CA SER A 238 -5.91 -2.26 16.51
C SER A 238 -5.86 -3.75 16.19
N ASN A 239 -6.83 -4.49 16.71
CA ASN A 239 -7.18 -5.79 16.17
C ASN A 239 -7.96 -5.57 14.86
N ALA A 240 -8.01 -6.58 14.00
CA ALA A 240 -8.76 -6.53 12.76
C ALA A 240 -9.87 -7.58 12.78
N LYS A 241 -11.06 -7.18 12.37
CA LYS A 241 -12.18 -8.10 12.17
C LYS A 241 -12.51 -8.18 10.69
N GLY A 242 -12.78 -9.38 10.20
CA GLY A 242 -13.14 -9.60 8.81
C GLY A 242 -14.22 -10.64 8.66
N TYR A 243 -14.93 -10.55 7.55
CA TYR A 243 -16.00 -11.46 7.18
C TYR A 243 -15.61 -12.26 5.94
N TYR A 244 -16.11 -13.49 5.87
CA TYR A 244 -15.83 -14.40 4.79
C TYR A 244 -16.84 -14.23 3.65
N TYR A 245 -16.32 -14.14 2.45
CA TYR A 245 -17.10 -14.09 1.22
C TYR A 245 -16.58 -15.15 0.24
N ASP A 246 -17.45 -15.72 -0.55
CA ASP A 246 -17.08 -16.61 -1.64
C ASP A 246 -16.45 -15.83 -2.83
N SER A 247 -16.12 -16.53 -3.89
CA SER A 247 -15.56 -15.94 -5.11
C SER A 247 -16.52 -14.97 -5.83
N GLN A 248 -17.81 -15.03 -5.50
CA GLN A 248 -18.85 -14.16 -6.05
C GLN A 248 -19.21 -12.99 -5.15
N GLY A 249 -18.56 -12.89 -3.97
CA GLY A 249 -18.86 -11.86 -2.98
C GLY A 249 -20.13 -12.15 -2.18
N GLN A 250 -20.62 -13.41 -2.14
CA GLN A 250 -21.72 -13.77 -1.28
C GLN A 250 -21.22 -14.08 0.13
N PRO A 251 -21.95 -13.68 1.18
CA PRO A 251 -21.62 -14.02 2.54
C PRO A 251 -21.54 -15.55 2.73
N MET A 252 -20.46 -16.02 3.30
CA MET A 252 -20.32 -17.44 3.67
C MET A 252 -20.88 -17.67 5.08
N THR A 253 -21.56 -18.80 5.28
CA THR A 253 -22.06 -19.17 6.59
C THR A 253 -21.01 -19.87 7.45
N ALA A 254 -21.22 -19.92 8.75
CA ALA A 254 -20.29 -20.56 9.69
C ALA A 254 -20.08 -22.06 9.42
N LYS A 255 -21.04 -22.73 8.78
CA LYS A 255 -20.95 -24.15 8.39
C LYS A 255 -19.97 -24.43 7.24
N MET A 256 -19.66 -23.46 6.42
CA MET A 256 -18.92 -23.70 5.17
C MET A 256 -17.46 -24.13 5.39
N ASP A 257 -16.92 -23.90 6.58
CA ASP A 257 -15.57 -24.37 6.96
C ASP A 257 -15.58 -25.72 7.73
N GLY A 258 -16.72 -26.36 7.87
CA GLY A 258 -16.85 -27.66 8.53
C GLY A 258 -16.81 -27.62 10.05
N THR A 259 -16.53 -26.49 10.67
CA THR A 259 -16.45 -26.32 12.13
C THR A 259 -17.34 -25.18 12.59
N VAL A 260 -18.39 -25.50 13.31
CA VAL A 260 -19.22 -24.50 14.00
C VAL A 260 -18.76 -24.45 15.46
N ALA A 261 -18.23 -23.30 15.91
CA ALA A 261 -17.87 -23.12 17.31
C ALA A 261 -19.14 -23.15 18.20
N SER A 262 -18.99 -23.63 19.45
CA SER A 262 -20.10 -23.67 20.40
C SER A 262 -20.73 -22.27 20.58
N GLY A 263 -22.06 -22.21 20.47
CA GLY A 263 -22.83 -20.97 20.63
C GLY A 263 -23.00 -20.14 19.36
N ILE A 264 -22.48 -20.59 18.21
CA ILE A 264 -22.64 -19.92 16.92
C ILE A 264 -23.74 -20.61 16.11
N MET A 265 -24.67 -19.84 15.58
CA MET A 265 -25.67 -20.35 14.67
C MET A 265 -25.03 -20.74 13.34
N ALA A 266 -25.47 -21.84 12.81
CA ALA A 266 -24.85 -22.39 11.58
C ALA A 266 -25.03 -21.49 10.35
N ASP A 267 -26.05 -20.67 10.33
CA ASP A 267 -26.39 -19.75 9.23
C ASP A 267 -25.86 -18.33 9.46
N ASP A 268 -25.16 -18.07 10.60
CA ASP A 268 -24.50 -16.80 10.85
C ASP A 268 -23.39 -16.56 9.81
N HIS A 269 -23.20 -15.30 9.45
CA HIS A 269 -22.10 -14.88 8.56
C HIS A 269 -20.76 -15.23 9.22
N ALA A 270 -19.94 -16.00 8.53
CA ALA A 270 -18.63 -16.41 9.02
C ALA A 270 -17.69 -15.20 9.14
N TRP A 271 -17.00 -15.09 10.26
CA TRP A 271 -16.07 -14.02 10.57
C TRP A 271 -14.76 -14.54 11.16
N ILE A 272 -13.76 -13.69 11.22
CA ILE A 272 -12.52 -13.90 11.96
C ILE A 272 -12.11 -12.59 12.63
N GLU A 273 -11.55 -12.68 13.83
CA GLU A 273 -10.87 -11.57 14.50
C GLU A 273 -9.40 -11.90 14.67
N LEU A 274 -8.55 -11.01 14.21
CA LEU A 274 -7.10 -11.09 14.33
C LEU A 274 -6.64 -10.21 15.48
N GLN A 275 -6.14 -10.81 16.54
CA GLN A 275 -5.49 -10.10 17.62
C GLN A 275 -4.07 -9.72 17.20
N GLN A 276 -3.95 -8.64 16.45
CA GLN A 276 -2.67 -8.16 15.90
C GLN A 276 -2.16 -6.86 16.53
N LYS A 277 -2.89 -6.30 17.50
CA LYS A 277 -2.44 -5.08 18.18
C LYS A 277 -1.10 -5.26 18.84
N GLY A 278 -0.14 -4.39 18.51
CA GLY A 278 1.25 -4.46 18.99
C GLY A 278 2.20 -5.25 18.09
N VAL A 279 1.69 -5.98 17.11
CA VAL A 279 2.51 -6.71 16.12
C VAL A 279 3.15 -5.74 15.15
N HIS A 280 4.40 -5.97 14.77
CA HIS A 280 5.12 -5.09 13.85
C HIS A 280 4.52 -5.12 12.43
N VAL A 281 4.45 -3.94 11.81
CA VAL A 281 4.05 -3.81 10.41
C VAL A 281 5.14 -4.35 9.51
N ALA A 282 4.76 -5.19 8.58
CA ALA A 282 5.66 -5.86 7.65
C ALA A 282 5.92 -5.07 6.36
N GLY A 283 6.83 -5.57 5.53
CA GLY A 283 7.05 -5.16 4.14
C GLY A 283 8.14 -4.11 3.93
N SER A 284 8.64 -3.46 4.99
CA SER A 284 9.74 -2.50 4.89
C SER A 284 10.63 -2.56 6.14
N ALA A 285 11.92 -2.32 5.95
CA ALA A 285 12.85 -2.20 7.07
C ALA A 285 12.51 -0.94 7.89
N GLN A 286 12.20 -1.14 9.18
CA GLN A 286 11.87 -0.04 10.09
C GLN A 286 13.12 0.74 10.55
N THR A 287 14.31 0.18 10.29
CA THR A 287 15.56 0.87 10.48
C THR A 287 16.41 0.78 9.23
N THR A 288 16.77 1.93 8.68
CA THR A 288 17.69 2.04 7.55
C THR A 288 18.79 3.03 7.88
N ALA A 289 20.03 2.71 7.49
CA ALA A 289 21.14 3.63 7.62
C ALA A 289 22.00 3.59 6.34
N ALA A 290 22.56 4.73 5.98
CA ALA A 290 23.49 4.80 4.89
C ALA A 290 24.65 5.75 5.23
N VAL A 291 25.85 5.38 4.79
CA VAL A 291 27.03 6.25 4.83
C VAL A 291 27.66 6.24 3.46
N GLY A 292 27.81 7.42 2.87
CA GLY A 292 28.42 7.63 1.58
C GLY A 292 29.65 8.53 1.65
N ALA A 293 30.61 8.28 0.80
CA ALA A 293 31.77 9.14 0.60
C ALA A 293 32.10 9.32 -0.89
N ASP A 294 32.23 10.57 -1.31
CA ASP A 294 32.77 10.92 -2.62
C ASP A 294 34.17 11.48 -2.45
N PHE A 295 35.12 10.96 -3.20
CA PHE A 295 36.49 11.39 -3.21
C PHE A 295 36.85 11.94 -4.58
N PHE A 296 37.43 13.13 -4.64
CA PHE A 296 37.82 13.85 -5.85
C PHE A 296 39.34 14.08 -5.84
N PRO A 297 40.17 13.06 -6.18
CA PRO A 297 41.64 13.16 -6.04
C PRO A 297 42.26 14.20 -6.98
N PHE A 298 41.68 14.36 -8.16
CA PHE A 298 42.08 15.38 -9.14
C PHE A 298 40.89 15.73 -10.05
N LYS A 299 41.09 16.79 -10.86
CA LYS A 299 40.02 17.31 -11.73
C LYS A 299 39.48 16.22 -12.67
N GLY A 300 38.18 16.01 -12.63
CA GLY A 300 37.47 15.06 -13.49
C GLY A 300 37.28 13.68 -12.89
N LEU A 301 38.10 13.22 -11.93
CA LEU A 301 37.92 11.91 -11.30
C LEU A 301 37.05 12.04 -10.03
N ARG A 302 36.02 11.19 -9.96
CA ARG A 302 35.22 10.94 -8.76
C ARG A 302 35.26 9.45 -8.45
N LEU A 303 35.55 9.12 -7.21
CA LEU A 303 35.41 7.79 -6.64
C LEU A 303 34.34 7.88 -5.57
N SER A 304 33.36 6.96 -5.58
CA SER A 304 32.27 6.95 -4.63
C SER A 304 32.14 5.60 -3.96
N ALA A 305 31.86 5.62 -2.68
CA ALA A 305 31.48 4.43 -1.90
C ALA A 305 30.21 4.74 -1.11
N ASN A 306 29.21 3.85 -1.16
CA ASN A 306 27.99 3.93 -0.37
C ASN A 306 27.78 2.61 0.34
N PHE A 307 27.63 2.66 1.66
CA PHE A 307 27.28 1.52 2.47
C PHE A 307 25.84 1.73 2.99
N ASN A 308 24.99 0.76 2.73
CA ASN A 308 23.59 0.75 3.16
C ASN A 308 23.35 -0.40 4.15
N LEU A 309 22.51 -0.16 5.15
CA LEU A 309 22.12 -1.13 6.16
C LEU A 309 20.60 -1.11 6.33
N TYR A 310 20.00 -2.30 6.41
CA TYR A 310 18.57 -2.52 6.58
C TYR A 310 18.37 -3.45 7.78
N ALA A 311 17.65 -3.00 8.78
CA ALA A 311 17.37 -3.75 10.00
C ALA A 311 15.92 -3.58 10.43
N ASN A 312 15.49 -4.40 11.39
CA ASN A 312 14.10 -4.40 11.87
C ASN A 312 13.09 -4.52 10.72
N ASN A 313 13.38 -5.41 9.78
CA ASN A 313 12.48 -5.76 8.69
C ASN A 313 11.70 -7.03 9.08
N TYR A 314 10.39 -7.00 8.94
CA TYR A 314 9.51 -8.10 9.32
C TYR A 314 8.81 -8.65 8.08
N ALA A 315 8.74 -9.98 7.97
CA ALA A 315 7.98 -10.66 6.93
C ALA A 315 6.48 -10.44 7.14
N ASP A 316 5.71 -10.44 6.06
CA ASP A 316 4.25 -10.40 6.21
C ASP A 316 3.74 -11.73 6.80
N PHE A 317 2.67 -11.66 7.57
CA PHE A 317 2.02 -12.85 8.09
C PHE A 317 0.96 -13.36 7.10
N TYR A 318 0.80 -14.66 7.07
CA TYR A 318 -0.18 -15.33 6.23
C TYR A 318 -1.27 -15.96 7.10
N LEU A 319 -2.55 -15.74 6.73
CA LEU A 319 -3.66 -16.48 7.31
C LEU A 319 -3.56 -17.92 6.82
N GLY A 320 -2.87 -18.76 7.58
CA GLY A 320 -2.72 -20.17 7.24
C GLY A 320 -4.05 -20.91 7.16
N SER A 321 -4.01 -22.14 6.67
CA SER A 321 -5.16 -23.07 6.63
C SER A 321 -5.78 -23.37 8.00
N THR A 322 -5.10 -22.96 9.08
CA THR A 322 -5.52 -23.14 10.48
C THR A 322 -6.44 -22.03 11.01
N ALA A 323 -6.63 -20.94 10.28
CA ALA A 323 -7.56 -19.91 10.69
C ALA A 323 -8.99 -20.44 10.56
N VAL A 324 -9.65 -20.70 11.67
CA VAL A 324 -11.02 -21.25 11.73
C VAL A 324 -12.01 -20.09 11.74
N ALA A 325 -13.10 -20.21 10.98
CA ALA A 325 -14.17 -19.21 10.99
C ALA A 325 -14.82 -19.12 12.38
N ASN A 326 -15.35 -17.93 12.70
CA ASN A 326 -15.99 -17.59 13.97
C ASN A 326 -15.10 -17.75 15.20
N THR A 327 -13.82 -17.45 15.00
CA THR A 327 -12.83 -17.48 16.08
C THR A 327 -11.97 -16.21 16.09
N THR A 328 -11.41 -15.97 17.26
CA THR A 328 -10.34 -14.99 17.46
C THR A 328 -9.00 -15.70 17.33
N THR A 329 -8.13 -15.20 16.46
CA THR A 329 -6.81 -15.75 16.21
C THR A 329 -5.74 -14.77 16.69
N THR A 330 -4.85 -15.21 17.56
CA THR A 330 -3.68 -14.42 17.97
C THR A 330 -2.65 -14.39 16.85
N VAL A 331 -2.25 -13.20 16.44
CA VAL A 331 -1.16 -12.98 15.49
C VAL A 331 0.11 -12.69 16.27
N ASN A 332 1.11 -13.54 16.13
CA ASN A 332 2.43 -13.29 16.70
C ASN A 332 3.23 -12.38 15.79
N ASP A 333 4.27 -11.76 16.34
CA ASP A 333 5.24 -11.00 15.54
C ASP A 333 5.74 -11.88 14.38
N PRO A 334 5.71 -11.35 13.15
CA PRO A 334 6.21 -12.10 12.01
C PRO A 334 7.72 -12.31 12.10
N TRP A 335 8.23 -13.24 11.32
CA TRP A 335 9.64 -13.49 11.26
C TRP A 335 10.45 -12.23 10.96
N LYS A 336 11.37 -11.91 11.88
CA LYS A 336 12.29 -10.80 11.70
C LYS A 336 13.40 -11.20 10.74
N ILE A 337 13.43 -10.53 9.59
CA ILE A 337 14.43 -10.77 8.55
C ILE A 337 15.81 -10.36 9.09
N PRO A 338 16.86 -11.15 8.85
CA PRO A 338 18.22 -10.79 9.22
C PRO A 338 18.65 -9.43 8.67
N VAL A 339 19.57 -8.78 9.37
CA VAL A 339 20.13 -7.50 8.91
C VAL A 339 20.74 -7.64 7.53
N GLY A 340 20.24 -6.84 6.58
CA GLY A 340 20.77 -6.72 5.25
C GLY A 340 21.78 -5.57 5.16
N HIS A 341 22.79 -5.70 4.33
CA HIS A 341 23.73 -4.63 4.01
C HIS A 341 24.18 -4.72 2.56
N GLN A 342 24.54 -3.57 2.00
CA GLN A 342 25.02 -3.44 0.64
C GLN A 342 26.12 -2.40 0.59
N LEU A 343 27.20 -2.70 -0.12
CA LEU A 343 28.27 -1.77 -0.44
C LEU A 343 28.31 -1.54 -1.95
N ASP A 344 28.11 -0.28 -2.36
CA ASP A 344 28.21 0.14 -3.74
C ASP A 344 29.50 0.97 -3.93
N LEU A 345 30.29 0.58 -4.90
CA LEU A 345 31.49 1.31 -5.30
C LEU A 345 31.33 1.79 -6.74
N SER A 346 31.66 3.03 -7.00
CA SER A 346 31.65 3.57 -8.37
C SER A 346 32.80 4.52 -8.63
N ALA A 347 33.16 4.62 -9.89
CA ALA A 347 34.16 5.56 -10.37
C ALA A 347 33.67 6.29 -11.61
N SER A 348 33.95 7.57 -11.73
CA SER A 348 33.69 8.31 -12.96
C SER A 348 34.81 9.28 -13.27
N TYR A 349 35.14 9.37 -14.56
CA TYR A 349 36.13 10.31 -15.04
C TYR A 349 35.60 11.17 -16.18
N ALA A 350 35.50 12.47 -15.92
CA ALA A 350 35.10 13.46 -16.91
C ALA A 350 36.31 14.12 -17.54
N PHE A 351 36.38 14.12 -18.85
CA PHE A 351 37.49 14.67 -19.64
C PHE A 351 36.97 15.36 -20.90
N LYS A 352 37.86 16.07 -21.58
CA LYS A 352 37.52 16.81 -22.78
C LYS A 352 38.40 16.39 -23.95
N ILE A 353 37.77 16.09 -25.08
CA ILE A 353 38.43 15.78 -26.35
C ILE A 353 38.08 16.90 -27.35
N GLY A 354 38.97 17.82 -27.55
CA GLY A 354 38.71 18.99 -28.39
C GLY A 354 37.53 19.82 -27.84
N LYS A 355 36.42 19.89 -28.58
CA LYS A 355 35.16 20.57 -28.16
C LYS A 355 34.17 19.66 -27.47
N VAL A 356 34.42 18.36 -27.40
CA VAL A 356 33.49 17.36 -26.84
C VAL A 356 33.82 17.09 -25.38
N ASN A 357 32.81 17.18 -24.51
CA ASN A 357 32.92 16.72 -23.12
C ASN A 357 32.51 15.24 -23.07
N ALA A 358 33.35 14.39 -22.50
CA ALA A 358 33.11 12.96 -22.34
C ALA A 358 33.20 12.55 -20.87
N THR A 359 32.42 11.56 -20.45
CA THR A 359 32.50 10.95 -19.13
C THR A 359 32.49 9.44 -19.29
N ILE A 360 33.42 8.76 -18.63
CA ILE A 360 33.43 7.31 -18.47
C ILE A 360 33.01 7.03 -17.03
N TYR A 361 32.21 6.03 -16.82
CA TYR A 361 31.77 5.61 -15.48
C TYR A 361 31.69 4.08 -15.41
N GLY A 362 31.91 3.52 -14.20
CA GLY A 362 31.80 2.11 -13.85
C GLY A 362 31.49 1.93 -12.37
#